data_87e2888a19c4089b08c092cb3dbecd49
#
_entry.id   87e2888a19c4089b08c092cb3dbecd49
#
_cell.length_a   1.000
_cell.length_b   1.000
_cell.length_c   1.000
_cell.angle_alpha   90.00
_cell.angle_beta   90.00
_cell.angle_gamma   90.00
#
_symmetry.space_group_name_H-M   'P 1'
#
loop_
_entity.id
_entity.type
_entity.pdbx_description
1 polymer ?
#
loop_
_entity_poly.entity_id
_entity_poly.type
_entity_poly.pdbx_seq_one_letter_code
_entity_poly.pdbx_strand_id
1 'polypeptide(L)'
;MTRVSVLSFFVALLCLPIAAAAQSTATQTPAPSPAEPAERIETWGEFDPGKGFLVGRSDAGELSISAYALVRYLNQMPSEDTFLDHLGNERTVDGRNDIFPHRVIIWFKGWLGRKELVYNIAVWTVNTTNQVALFGNLGYQFNRKVSIYAGINGNPGTRSLQGSHPYWLGHDRVMADEFFRPYFGSGAWVQGEAFSGFWYNAMLGNSNSALDIKATQLDRTFTRSGSVWWMPTTKEFGPKGGYGDWEHHDKLATRFGASYSFSPEQRYTNADNGASGNTTLRLADSVNVFDTGALAARTTVDKLDFRILSIDAGMKYKGIFLQTEIYNRWLDNFVADAPLPVTSIHDRGFYVQAAFFPVAKKLELYGITSQIMGDKDAGFDSSSEYGTGINFYPADTRNHRLNLQYLHVDGSPVSSTFGYYVGGMKGNTFSAAFSVFF
;
A
#
# COMPACT_ATOMS: atom_id res chain seq x y z
N MET A 1 16.54 -28.02 33.87
CA MET A 1 16.24 -26.77 33.16
C MET A 1 15.60 -27.13 31.82
N THR A 2 14.30 -27.22 31.83
CA THR A 2 13.47 -27.86 30.79
C THR A 2 13.01 -26.82 29.77
N ARG A 3 13.44 -26.99 28.52
CA ARG A 3 12.91 -26.19 27.39
C ARG A 3 11.55 -26.76 27.00
N VAL A 4 10.48 -26.01 27.18
CA VAL A 4 9.14 -26.34 26.69
C VAL A 4 9.02 -25.79 25.27
N SER A 5 8.79 -26.67 24.33
CA SER A 5 8.58 -26.35 22.90
C SER A 5 7.19 -25.76 22.70
N VAL A 6 7.11 -24.54 22.18
CA VAL A 6 5.88 -23.79 21.83
C VAL A 6 5.23 -24.28 20.52
N LEU A 7 5.68 -25.41 19.97
CA LEU A 7 5.24 -25.92 18.65
C LEU A 7 3.96 -26.75 18.64
N SER A 8 3.32 -26.97 19.80
CA SER A 8 2.19 -27.91 19.91
C SER A 8 0.78 -27.28 19.93
N PHE A 9 0.64 -25.98 19.78
CA PHE A 9 -0.67 -25.32 19.96
C PHE A 9 -1.44 -25.00 18.65
N PHE A 10 -0.82 -25.18 17.49
CA PHE A 10 -1.46 -24.78 16.22
C PHE A 10 -2.14 -25.93 15.44
N VAL A 11 -2.03 -27.17 15.86
CA VAL A 11 -2.62 -28.34 15.14
C VAL A 11 -3.94 -28.84 15.77
N ALA A 12 -4.32 -28.36 16.95
CA ALA A 12 -5.49 -28.86 17.67
C ALA A 12 -6.84 -28.21 17.30
N LEU A 13 -6.88 -27.24 16.41
CA LEU A 13 -8.13 -26.51 16.08
C LEU A 13 -8.84 -26.98 14.81
N LEU A 14 -8.41 -28.06 14.18
CA LEU A 14 -8.95 -28.53 12.87
C LEU A 14 -9.71 -29.86 12.92
N CYS A 15 -9.92 -30.47 14.10
CA CYS A 15 -10.67 -31.73 14.20
C CYS A 15 -11.73 -31.66 15.32
N LEU A 16 -12.86 -31.02 15.04
CA LEU A 16 -14.08 -31.27 15.81
C LEU A 16 -14.99 -32.20 15.02
N PRO A 17 -15.40 -33.38 15.53
CA PRO A 17 -16.34 -34.23 14.84
C PRO A 17 -17.75 -33.65 14.91
N ILE A 18 -18.38 -33.53 13.74
CA ILE A 18 -19.81 -33.18 13.63
C ILE A 18 -20.62 -34.37 14.09
N ALA A 19 -21.22 -34.28 15.28
CA ALA A 19 -22.22 -35.24 15.72
C ALA A 19 -23.53 -34.97 14.97
N ALA A 20 -23.96 -35.93 14.17
CA ALA A 20 -25.27 -35.90 13.50
C ALA A 20 -26.36 -36.15 14.54
N ALA A 21 -27.16 -35.12 14.83
CA ALA A 21 -28.41 -35.27 15.58
C ALA A 21 -29.58 -35.54 14.59
N ALA A 22 -30.31 -36.58 14.85
CA ALA A 22 -31.48 -36.99 14.04
C ALA A 22 -32.58 -35.93 14.03
N GLN A 23 -33.08 -35.59 12.86
CA GLN A 23 -34.10 -34.58 12.65
C GLN A 23 -35.49 -35.13 12.87
N SER A 24 -36.24 -34.43 13.70
CA SER A 24 -37.71 -34.51 13.76
C SER A 24 -38.29 -33.68 12.62
N THR A 25 -39.11 -34.29 11.78
CA THR A 25 -39.83 -33.65 10.65
C THR A 25 -40.95 -32.77 11.19
N ALA A 26 -40.65 -31.50 11.46
CA ALA A 26 -41.68 -30.46 11.59
C ALA A 26 -41.73 -29.69 10.26
N THR A 27 -42.88 -29.59 9.66
CA THR A 27 -43.17 -28.82 8.44
C THR A 27 -42.82 -27.35 8.70
N GLN A 28 -41.67 -26.91 8.25
CA GLN A 28 -41.28 -25.51 8.35
C GLN A 28 -41.86 -24.72 7.19
N THR A 29 -42.63 -23.69 7.51
CA THR A 29 -42.96 -22.60 6.59
C THR A 29 -41.63 -22.04 6.03
N PRO A 30 -41.48 -21.83 4.69
CA PRO A 30 -40.26 -21.30 4.13
C PRO A 30 -39.94 -19.98 4.81
N ALA A 31 -38.77 -19.90 5.43
CA ALA A 31 -38.22 -18.63 5.93
C ALA A 31 -38.19 -17.64 4.75
N PRO A 32 -38.53 -16.35 4.99
CA PRO A 32 -38.40 -15.33 3.93
C PRO A 32 -36.96 -15.34 3.44
N SER A 33 -36.81 -15.35 2.10
CA SER A 33 -35.53 -15.26 1.42
C SER A 33 -34.72 -14.11 2.05
N PRO A 34 -33.43 -14.30 2.40
CA PRO A 34 -32.64 -13.22 2.92
C PRO A 34 -32.75 -12.02 1.98
N ALA A 35 -33.20 -10.88 2.49
CA ALA A 35 -33.24 -9.65 1.70
C ALA A 35 -31.88 -9.45 1.04
N GLU A 36 -31.85 -9.17 -0.27
CA GLU A 36 -30.62 -8.85 -0.98
C GLU A 36 -29.80 -7.84 -0.16
N PRO A 37 -28.48 -8.06 -0.03
CA PRO A 37 -27.63 -7.10 0.69
C PRO A 37 -27.83 -5.72 0.08
N ALA A 38 -28.18 -4.73 0.90
CA ALA A 38 -28.23 -3.36 0.44
C ALA A 38 -26.91 -3.03 -0.27
N GLU A 39 -27.01 -2.51 -1.50
CA GLU A 39 -25.84 -2.18 -2.31
C GLU A 39 -24.93 -1.25 -1.51
N ARG A 40 -23.77 -1.77 -1.15
CA ARG A 40 -22.83 -1.04 -0.31
C ARG A 40 -22.14 0.00 -1.16
N ILE A 41 -22.08 1.25 -0.66
CA ILE A 41 -21.33 2.31 -1.34
C ILE A 41 -19.86 1.86 -1.43
N GLU A 42 -19.29 1.88 -2.64
CA GLU A 42 -17.90 1.56 -2.87
C GLU A 42 -17.02 2.56 -2.11
N THR A 43 -16.05 2.06 -1.39
CA THR A 43 -15.07 2.86 -0.66
C THR A 43 -13.71 2.66 -1.28
N TRP A 44 -12.90 3.72 -1.28
CA TRP A 44 -11.54 3.73 -1.80
C TRP A 44 -10.57 4.02 -0.65
N GLY A 45 -9.40 3.44 -0.72
CA GLY A 45 -8.35 3.59 0.30
C GLY A 45 -7.52 2.33 0.43
N GLU A 46 -6.30 2.46 0.91
CA GLU A 46 -5.35 1.36 1.02
C GLU A 46 -5.88 0.20 1.88
N PHE A 47 -6.66 0.52 2.90
CA PHE A 47 -7.18 -0.46 3.85
C PHE A 47 -8.65 -0.81 3.64
N ASP A 48 -9.20 -0.59 2.45
CA ASP A 48 -10.56 -1.05 2.17
C ASP A 48 -10.52 -2.50 1.67
N PRO A 49 -10.94 -3.47 2.50
CA PRO A 49 -10.93 -4.89 2.14
C PRO A 49 -12.02 -5.25 1.13
N GLY A 50 -11.88 -6.39 0.47
CA GLY A 50 -12.94 -7.01 -0.33
C GLY A 50 -14.19 -7.35 0.48
N LYS A 51 -15.16 -8.04 -0.14
CA LYS A 51 -16.43 -8.41 0.53
C LYS A 51 -16.23 -9.31 1.75
N GLY A 52 -15.35 -10.31 1.64
CA GLY A 52 -15.12 -11.30 2.69
C GLY A 52 -16.35 -12.19 2.96
N PHE A 53 -16.31 -12.87 4.11
CA PHE A 53 -17.40 -13.71 4.61
C PHE A 53 -18.28 -12.94 5.57
N LEU A 54 -19.59 -13.02 5.39
CA LEU A 54 -20.54 -12.53 6.37
C LEU A 54 -20.56 -13.50 7.58
N VAL A 55 -20.18 -12.99 8.76
CA VAL A 55 -20.18 -13.76 10.00
C VAL A 55 -21.53 -13.68 10.69
N GLY A 56 -22.14 -12.50 10.71
CA GLY A 56 -23.44 -12.29 11.32
C GLY A 56 -24.04 -10.93 10.99
N ARG A 57 -25.37 -10.89 11.03
CA ARG A 57 -26.17 -9.68 10.83
C ARG A 57 -27.38 -9.70 11.76
N SER A 58 -27.66 -8.56 12.34
CA SER A 58 -28.86 -8.30 13.15
C SER A 58 -29.32 -6.85 12.93
N ASP A 59 -30.38 -6.44 13.59
CA ASP A 59 -30.82 -5.03 13.57
C ASP A 59 -29.80 -4.09 14.23
N ALA A 60 -28.93 -4.62 15.08
CA ALA A 60 -27.89 -3.85 15.79
C ALA A 60 -26.62 -3.68 14.95
N GLY A 61 -26.39 -4.49 13.90
CA GLY A 61 -25.18 -4.38 13.11
C GLY A 61 -24.87 -5.59 12.23
N GLU A 62 -23.75 -5.49 11.53
CA GLU A 62 -23.21 -6.52 10.66
C GLU A 62 -21.71 -6.68 10.91
N LEU A 63 -21.25 -7.93 10.88
CA LEU A 63 -19.83 -8.28 10.89
C LEU A 63 -19.52 -9.18 9.69
N SER A 64 -18.55 -8.75 8.90
CA SER A 64 -17.89 -9.54 7.87
C SER A 64 -16.38 -9.62 8.12
N ILE A 65 -15.77 -10.74 7.75
CA ILE A 65 -14.33 -10.97 7.86
C ILE A 65 -13.77 -11.19 6.46
N SER A 66 -12.72 -10.49 6.12
CA SER A 66 -11.89 -10.75 4.94
C SER A 66 -10.43 -10.86 5.33
N ALA A 67 -9.62 -11.54 4.52
CA ALA A 67 -8.20 -11.67 4.79
C ALA A 67 -7.38 -11.65 3.49
N TYR A 68 -6.15 -11.19 3.62
CA TYR A 68 -5.11 -11.26 2.60
C TYR A 68 -3.87 -11.92 3.19
N ALA A 69 -3.31 -12.88 2.50
CA ALA A 69 -2.05 -13.51 2.87
C ALA A 69 -1.11 -13.56 1.66
N LEU A 70 0.16 -13.25 1.91
CA LEU A 70 1.23 -13.29 0.91
C LEU A 70 2.43 -14.02 1.48
N VAL A 71 2.81 -15.14 0.84
CA VAL A 71 4.09 -15.82 1.07
C VAL A 71 4.98 -15.56 -0.14
N ARG A 72 6.24 -15.20 0.10
CA ARG A 72 7.19 -14.81 -0.93
C ARG A 72 8.55 -15.46 -0.72
N TYR A 73 9.10 -16.04 -1.77
CA TYR A 73 10.54 -16.25 -1.93
C TYR A 73 11.13 -14.99 -2.56
N LEU A 74 12.21 -14.50 -1.98
CA LEU A 74 12.96 -13.33 -2.45
C LEU A 74 14.43 -13.68 -2.50
N ASN A 75 15.07 -13.42 -3.63
CA ASN A 75 16.51 -13.51 -3.81
C ASN A 75 17.02 -12.21 -4.43
N GLN A 76 17.67 -11.40 -3.63
CA GLN A 76 18.34 -10.17 -4.03
C GLN A 76 19.81 -10.46 -4.26
N MET A 77 20.31 -10.09 -5.43
CA MET A 77 21.66 -10.34 -5.90
C MET A 77 22.36 -9.01 -6.16
N PRO A 78 22.80 -8.31 -5.11
CA PRO A 78 23.55 -7.09 -5.28
C PRO A 78 24.86 -7.36 -6.05
N SER A 79 25.26 -6.43 -6.91
CA SER A 79 26.54 -6.48 -7.61
C SER A 79 27.71 -6.02 -6.73
N GLU A 80 27.39 -5.25 -5.67
CA GLU A 80 28.34 -4.70 -4.72
C GLU A 80 27.73 -4.77 -3.30
N ASP A 81 28.56 -5.05 -2.30
CA ASP A 81 28.14 -5.15 -0.90
C ASP A 81 28.09 -3.80 -0.19
N THR A 82 28.62 -2.73 -0.83
CA THR A 82 28.63 -1.36 -0.31
C THR A 82 28.33 -0.35 -1.42
N PHE A 83 27.90 0.86 -1.03
CA PHE A 83 27.75 2.01 -1.90
C PHE A 83 28.22 3.28 -1.19
N LEU A 84 28.47 4.35 -1.93
CA LEU A 84 28.75 5.66 -1.36
C LEU A 84 27.47 6.53 -1.37
N ASP A 85 27.16 7.14 -0.21
CA ASP A 85 26.13 8.17 -0.15
C ASP A 85 26.62 9.47 -0.84
N HIS A 86 25.73 10.46 -1.01
CA HIS A 86 26.06 11.73 -1.68
C HIS A 86 27.15 12.54 -0.97
N LEU A 87 27.45 12.25 0.29
CA LEU A 87 28.56 12.85 1.06
C LEU A 87 29.86 12.04 0.99
N GLY A 88 29.86 10.91 0.25
CA GLY A 88 31.01 10.02 0.10
C GLY A 88 31.21 9.05 1.27
N ASN A 89 30.23 8.89 2.18
CA ASN A 89 30.32 7.88 3.22
C ASN A 89 29.95 6.50 2.66
N GLU A 90 30.74 5.50 3.05
CA GLU A 90 30.46 4.10 2.69
C GLU A 90 29.28 3.54 3.52
N ARG A 91 28.34 2.88 2.83
CA ARG A 91 27.15 2.25 3.38
C ARG A 91 27.05 0.81 2.91
N THR A 92 26.49 -0.08 3.73
CA THR A 92 26.30 -1.49 3.39
C THR A 92 25.00 -1.73 2.60
N VAL A 93 25.02 -2.74 1.73
CA VAL A 93 23.86 -3.24 1.00
C VAL A 93 23.47 -4.60 1.58
N ASP A 94 22.40 -4.65 2.36
CA ASP A 94 21.95 -5.86 3.05
C ASP A 94 20.97 -6.66 2.15
N GLY A 95 21.50 -7.36 1.15
CA GLY A 95 20.71 -8.23 0.27
C GLY A 95 20.09 -9.40 1.02
N ARG A 96 18.91 -9.85 0.58
CA ARG A 96 18.13 -10.93 1.19
C ARG A 96 18.01 -12.12 0.27
N ASN A 97 18.03 -13.34 0.87
CA ASN A 97 17.66 -14.59 0.21
C ASN A 97 16.84 -15.41 1.22
N ASP A 98 15.51 -15.31 1.14
CA ASP A 98 14.63 -15.92 2.12
C ASP A 98 13.26 -16.33 1.55
N ILE A 99 12.55 -17.19 2.30
CA ILE A 99 11.11 -17.47 2.10
C ILE A 99 10.39 -16.96 3.32
N PHE A 100 9.42 -16.06 3.11
CA PHE A 100 8.77 -15.40 4.21
C PHE A 100 7.25 -15.22 4.01
N PRO A 101 6.41 -15.43 5.05
CA PRO A 101 5.03 -14.95 5.06
C PRO A 101 5.05 -13.42 5.20
N HIS A 102 5.16 -12.74 4.08
CA HIS A 102 5.48 -11.33 4.01
C HIS A 102 4.38 -10.44 4.56
N ARG A 103 3.13 -10.80 4.29
CA ARG A 103 1.99 -9.94 4.64
C ARG A 103 0.77 -10.80 4.95
N VAL A 104 0.25 -10.68 6.17
CA VAL A 104 -1.04 -11.25 6.54
C VAL A 104 -1.88 -10.14 7.15
N ILE A 105 -3.04 -9.87 6.56
CA ILE A 105 -3.96 -8.85 7.02
C ILE A 105 -5.33 -9.49 7.18
N ILE A 106 -5.98 -9.26 8.31
CA ILE A 106 -7.35 -9.69 8.59
C ILE A 106 -8.17 -8.44 8.85
N TRP A 107 -9.29 -8.30 8.17
CA TRP A 107 -10.23 -7.20 8.35
C TRP A 107 -11.53 -7.67 8.97
N PHE A 108 -11.98 -6.93 9.97
CA PHE A 108 -13.29 -7.00 10.57
C PHE A 108 -14.06 -5.75 10.18
N LYS A 109 -15.16 -5.89 9.45
CA LYS A 109 -15.90 -4.75 8.92
C LYS A 109 -17.39 -4.96 8.95
N GLY A 110 -18.13 -3.87 8.92
CA GLY A 110 -19.57 -3.91 8.95
C GLY A 110 -20.19 -2.54 9.18
N TRP A 111 -21.35 -2.54 9.79
CA TRP A 111 -22.05 -1.33 10.23
C TRP A 111 -22.61 -1.54 11.65
N LEU A 112 -22.91 -0.44 12.35
CA LEU A 112 -23.39 -0.43 13.75
C LEU A 112 -24.65 0.43 13.87
N GLY A 113 -25.75 -0.15 14.34
CA GLY A 113 -27.03 0.51 14.58
C GLY A 113 -27.73 1.02 13.32
N ARG A 114 -26.99 1.56 12.37
CA ARG A 114 -27.45 2.10 11.07
C ARG A 114 -26.49 1.69 9.97
N LYS A 115 -27.02 1.36 8.79
CA LYS A 115 -26.20 0.89 7.64
C LYS A 115 -25.20 1.93 7.15
N GLU A 116 -25.49 3.20 7.38
CA GLU A 116 -24.63 4.34 7.03
C GLU A 116 -23.43 4.47 7.98
N LEU A 117 -23.52 3.99 9.24
CA LEU A 117 -22.42 4.02 10.21
C LEU A 117 -21.57 2.76 10.04
N VAL A 118 -20.51 2.87 9.26
CA VAL A 118 -19.62 1.76 8.88
C VAL A 118 -18.34 1.79 9.70
N TYR A 119 -17.81 0.60 9.96
CA TYR A 119 -16.50 0.44 10.61
C TYR A 119 -15.62 -0.55 9.84
N ASN A 120 -14.32 -0.39 10.02
CA ASN A 120 -13.30 -1.29 9.53
C ASN A 120 -12.17 -1.37 10.55
N ILE A 121 -11.81 -2.58 11.00
CA ILE A 121 -10.67 -2.84 11.87
C ILE A 121 -9.78 -3.84 11.12
N ALA A 122 -8.52 -3.52 10.97
CA ALA A 122 -7.53 -4.37 10.33
C ALA A 122 -6.47 -4.81 11.33
N VAL A 123 -6.20 -6.09 11.39
CA VAL A 123 -5.06 -6.67 12.11
C VAL A 123 -4.03 -7.07 11.05
N TRP A 124 -2.91 -6.40 11.05
CA TRP A 124 -1.81 -6.67 10.14
C TRP A 124 -0.63 -7.27 10.89
N THR A 125 -0.29 -8.50 10.54
CA THR A 125 0.90 -9.14 11.08
C THR A 125 2.07 -8.87 10.16
N VAL A 126 3.11 -8.30 10.75
CA VAL A 126 4.34 -8.00 10.06
C VAL A 126 5.42 -8.92 10.59
N ASN A 127 5.59 -10.03 9.90
CA ASN A 127 6.46 -11.09 10.40
C ASN A 127 7.96 -10.74 10.34
N THR A 128 8.35 -9.82 9.46
CA THR A 128 9.75 -9.36 9.37
C THR A 128 10.22 -8.64 10.63
N THR A 129 9.30 -8.00 11.36
CA THR A 129 9.60 -7.28 12.60
C THR A 129 8.97 -7.92 13.83
N ASN A 130 8.27 -9.06 13.70
CA ASN A 130 7.47 -9.69 14.75
C ASN A 130 6.43 -8.74 15.39
N GLN A 131 5.94 -7.81 14.61
CA GLN A 131 4.96 -6.83 15.06
C GLN A 131 3.55 -7.18 14.58
N VAL A 132 2.57 -6.74 15.36
CA VAL A 132 1.16 -6.74 14.98
C VAL A 132 0.68 -5.30 15.00
N ALA A 133 0.31 -4.79 13.85
CA ALA A 133 -0.27 -3.46 13.74
C ALA A 133 -1.80 -3.56 13.73
N LEU A 134 -2.44 -2.74 14.53
CA LEU A 134 -3.89 -2.59 14.57
C LEU A 134 -4.27 -1.27 13.94
N PHE A 135 -5.06 -1.34 12.87
CA PHE A 135 -5.63 -0.17 12.20
C PHE A 135 -7.13 -0.17 12.39
N GLY A 136 -7.74 0.99 12.21
CA GLY A 136 -9.18 1.05 12.21
C GLY A 136 -9.68 2.41 11.76
N ASN A 137 -10.90 2.39 11.25
CA ASN A 137 -11.65 3.60 10.96
C ASN A 137 -13.14 3.39 11.22
N LEU A 138 -13.79 4.49 11.51
CA LEU A 138 -15.23 4.62 11.62
C LEU A 138 -15.67 5.65 10.60
N GLY A 139 -16.76 5.38 9.88
CA GLY A 139 -17.23 6.27 8.83
C GLY A 139 -18.74 6.41 8.81
N TYR A 140 -19.21 7.52 8.28
CA TYR A 140 -20.62 7.74 7.99
C TYR A 140 -20.81 8.00 6.49
N GLN A 141 -21.58 7.14 5.83
CA GLN A 141 -21.87 7.19 4.40
C GLN A 141 -23.21 7.88 4.18
N PHE A 142 -23.17 9.18 3.89
CA PHE A 142 -24.40 9.95 3.62
C PHE A 142 -25.08 9.53 2.31
N ASN A 143 -24.26 9.37 1.28
CA ASN A 143 -24.65 8.91 -0.06
C ASN A 143 -23.38 8.64 -0.89
N ARG A 144 -23.55 8.25 -2.16
CA ARG A 144 -22.43 7.95 -3.07
C ARG A 144 -21.48 9.14 -3.29
N LYS A 145 -21.99 10.38 -3.15
CA LYS A 145 -21.19 11.59 -3.37
C LYS A 145 -20.37 12.00 -2.15
N VAL A 146 -20.80 11.65 -0.94
CA VAL A 146 -20.16 12.11 0.30
C VAL A 146 -20.19 10.99 1.34
N SER A 147 -19.01 10.64 1.82
CA SER A 147 -18.79 9.81 3.00
C SER A 147 -17.65 10.41 3.81
N ILE A 148 -17.78 10.41 5.13
CA ILE A 148 -16.78 10.98 6.06
C ILE A 148 -16.29 9.86 6.96
N TYR A 149 -15.00 9.80 7.19
CA TYR A 149 -14.34 8.80 8.02
C TYR A 149 -13.36 9.45 8.98
N ALA A 150 -13.07 8.75 10.08
CA ALA A 150 -11.99 9.06 11.00
C ALA A 150 -11.29 7.77 11.43
N GLY A 151 -9.98 7.84 11.61
CA GLY A 151 -9.14 6.70 11.96
C GLY A 151 -7.80 6.73 11.24
N ILE A 152 -7.29 5.56 10.86
CA ILE A 152 -6.02 5.40 10.16
C ILE A 152 -6.28 5.07 8.69
N ASN A 153 -5.60 5.78 7.79
CA ASN A 153 -5.62 5.52 6.34
C ASN A 153 -4.30 5.97 5.70
N GLY A 154 -4.05 5.55 4.45
CA GLY A 154 -3.01 6.13 3.62
C GLY A 154 -3.33 7.59 3.27
N ASN A 155 -2.35 8.49 3.37
CA ASN A 155 -2.50 9.87 2.93
C ASN A 155 -2.61 9.89 1.40
N PRO A 156 -3.72 10.36 0.80
CA PRO A 156 -3.98 10.22 -0.63
C PRO A 156 -3.09 11.14 -1.48
N GLY A 157 -1.81 10.79 -1.64
CA GLY A 157 -0.80 11.55 -2.39
C GLY A 157 -0.27 10.86 -3.64
N THR A 158 -0.60 9.58 -3.84
CA THR A 158 -0.26 8.81 -5.04
C THR A 158 -1.37 7.85 -5.43
N ARG A 159 -1.30 7.35 -6.66
CA ARG A 159 -2.25 6.39 -7.23
C ARG A 159 -2.40 5.13 -6.37
N SER A 160 -1.31 4.58 -5.85
CA SER A 160 -1.33 3.35 -5.07
C SER A 160 -2.07 3.48 -3.74
N LEU A 161 -2.09 4.67 -3.15
CA LEU A 161 -2.79 4.96 -1.89
C LEU A 161 -4.29 5.25 -2.07
N GLN A 162 -4.78 5.29 -3.29
CA GLN A 162 -6.21 5.41 -3.58
C GLN A 162 -6.96 4.08 -3.45
N GLY A 163 -6.29 2.94 -3.25
CA GLY A 163 -6.92 1.67 -2.90
C GLY A 163 -6.70 0.51 -3.84
N SER A 164 -5.70 0.54 -4.70
CA SER A 164 -5.41 -0.54 -5.65
C SER A 164 -4.92 -1.87 -5.03
N HIS A 165 -4.50 -1.87 -3.77
CA HIS A 165 -4.12 -3.11 -3.07
C HIS A 165 -5.33 -4.06 -2.90
N PRO A 166 -5.20 -5.37 -3.13
CA PRO A 166 -3.99 -6.12 -3.51
C PRO A 166 -3.80 -6.30 -5.03
N TYR A 167 -4.45 -5.52 -5.86
CA TYR A 167 -4.53 -5.70 -7.31
C TYR A 167 -3.41 -4.95 -8.06
N TRP A 168 -2.16 -5.04 -7.57
CA TRP A 168 -0.96 -4.59 -8.29
C TRP A 168 -0.48 -5.66 -9.28
N LEU A 169 0.31 -5.29 -10.30
CA LEU A 169 0.91 -6.24 -11.23
C LEU A 169 1.92 -7.15 -10.52
N GLY A 170 2.91 -6.57 -9.88
CA GLY A 170 3.78 -7.29 -8.96
C GLY A 170 3.07 -7.58 -7.64
N HIS A 171 3.77 -8.22 -6.74
CA HIS A 171 3.28 -8.43 -5.36
C HIS A 171 3.61 -7.26 -4.42
N ASP A 172 4.36 -6.26 -4.94
CA ASP A 172 4.66 -5.02 -4.24
C ASP A 172 4.60 -3.82 -5.22
N ARG A 173 4.77 -2.61 -4.69
CA ARG A 173 4.84 -1.37 -5.48
C ARG A 173 6.12 -1.33 -6.30
N VAL A 174 6.13 -0.53 -7.36
CA VAL A 174 7.37 -0.18 -8.08
C VAL A 174 8.21 0.80 -7.26
N MET A 175 9.51 0.85 -7.53
CA MET A 175 10.49 1.61 -6.75
C MET A 175 10.14 3.11 -6.65
N ALA A 176 9.75 3.74 -7.76
CA ALA A 176 9.37 5.15 -7.73
C ALA A 176 8.13 5.41 -6.87
N ASP A 177 7.09 4.56 -6.93
CA ASP A 177 5.91 4.71 -6.09
C ASP A 177 6.28 4.53 -4.60
N GLU A 178 7.13 3.55 -4.26
CA GLU A 178 7.58 3.34 -2.89
C GLU A 178 8.41 4.52 -2.35
N PHE A 179 9.19 5.18 -3.19
CA PHE A 179 10.01 6.34 -2.82
C PHE A 179 9.21 7.61 -2.65
N PHE A 180 8.26 7.86 -3.55
CA PHE A 180 7.54 9.14 -3.60
C PHE A 180 6.27 9.15 -2.75
N ARG A 181 5.63 8.00 -2.52
CA ARG A 181 4.35 7.98 -1.84
C ARG A 181 4.41 8.61 -0.44
N PRO A 182 3.39 9.39 -0.03
CA PRO A 182 3.21 9.70 1.37
C PRO A 182 2.83 8.42 2.13
N TYR A 183 2.93 8.48 3.45
CA TYR A 183 2.74 7.31 4.30
C TYR A 183 1.32 7.23 4.85
N PHE A 184 1.12 6.38 5.86
CA PHE A 184 -0.14 6.26 6.57
C PHE A 184 -0.19 7.24 7.73
N GLY A 185 -1.39 7.76 8.01
CA GLY A 185 -1.60 8.66 9.12
C GLY A 185 -2.94 8.44 9.80
N SER A 186 -3.03 8.83 11.05
CA SER A 186 -4.32 8.96 11.75
C SER A 186 -4.93 10.34 11.46
N GLY A 187 -6.24 10.35 11.17
CA GLY A 187 -6.90 11.60 10.80
C GLY A 187 -8.37 11.44 10.44
N ALA A 188 -8.90 12.41 9.73
CA ALA A 188 -10.24 12.36 9.17
C ALA A 188 -10.18 12.62 7.67
N TRP A 189 -11.06 11.97 6.91
CA TRP A 189 -11.12 12.16 5.47
C TRP A 189 -12.55 12.13 4.95
N VAL A 190 -12.75 12.77 3.82
CA VAL A 190 -13.97 12.77 3.04
C VAL A 190 -13.68 12.17 1.67
N GLN A 191 -14.57 11.34 1.18
CA GLN A 191 -14.47 10.74 -0.16
C GLN A 191 -15.83 10.56 -0.80
N GLY A 192 -15.87 10.43 -2.12
CA GLY A 192 -17.09 10.15 -2.85
C GLY A 192 -16.94 10.27 -4.35
N GLU A 193 -18.00 9.91 -5.06
CA GLU A 193 -18.15 10.10 -6.49
C GLU A 193 -18.94 11.41 -6.73
N ALA A 194 -18.25 12.50 -7.07
CA ALA A 194 -18.88 13.80 -7.28
C ALA A 194 -19.87 13.79 -8.45
N PHE A 195 -19.49 13.13 -9.55
CA PHE A 195 -20.34 12.81 -10.68
C PHE A 195 -19.84 11.50 -11.34
N SER A 196 -20.65 10.89 -12.19
CA SER A 196 -20.38 9.55 -12.74
C SER A 196 -18.94 9.38 -13.27
N GLY A 197 -18.18 8.50 -12.63
CA GLY A 197 -16.79 8.19 -12.94
C GLY A 197 -15.77 9.21 -12.44
N PHE A 198 -16.16 10.28 -11.73
CA PHE A 198 -15.25 11.23 -11.11
C PHE A 198 -15.28 11.11 -9.58
N TRP A 199 -14.17 10.69 -9.01
CA TRP A 199 -13.98 10.45 -7.59
C TRP A 199 -13.02 11.45 -6.95
N TYR A 200 -13.17 11.62 -5.66
CA TYR A 200 -12.27 12.42 -4.86
C TYR A 200 -12.05 11.80 -3.47
N ASN A 201 -10.90 12.09 -2.89
CA ASN A 201 -10.55 11.79 -1.50
C ASN A 201 -9.71 12.94 -0.96
N ALA A 202 -10.06 13.47 0.22
CA ALA A 202 -9.30 14.51 0.88
C ALA A 202 -9.18 14.18 2.36
N MET A 203 -7.97 14.25 2.91
CA MET A 203 -7.62 13.85 4.26
C MET A 203 -6.87 14.95 5.00
N LEU A 204 -7.25 15.13 6.26
CA LEU A 204 -6.50 15.88 7.26
C LEU A 204 -5.96 14.87 8.28
N GLY A 205 -4.64 14.69 8.31
CA GLY A 205 -3.97 13.70 9.15
C GLY A 205 -2.95 14.33 10.11
N ASN A 206 -2.46 13.57 11.07
CA ASN A 206 -1.50 14.07 12.06
C ASN A 206 -0.08 14.17 11.52
N SER A 207 0.34 13.22 10.70
CA SER A 207 1.61 13.20 9.97
C SER A 207 1.60 12.09 8.92
N ASN A 208 2.68 11.94 8.15
CA ASN A 208 2.85 10.80 7.24
C ASN A 208 3.25 9.50 7.96
N SER A 209 3.60 9.54 9.23
CA SER A 209 4.10 8.38 9.98
C SER A 209 3.55 8.40 11.41
N ALA A 210 2.22 8.26 11.54
CA ALA A 210 1.57 8.27 12.85
C ALA A 210 1.49 6.90 13.53
N LEU A 211 1.97 5.84 12.88
CA LEU A 211 2.02 4.51 13.47
C LEU A 211 3.24 4.40 14.39
N ASP A 212 3.07 3.80 15.56
CA ASP A 212 4.12 3.55 16.56
C ASP A 212 4.75 4.79 17.22
N ILE A 213 4.15 5.97 17.12
CA ILE A 213 4.59 7.14 17.87
C ILE A 213 3.61 7.49 18.98
N LYS A 214 4.14 8.02 20.07
CA LYS A 214 3.32 8.51 21.18
C LYS A 214 2.64 9.83 20.77
N ALA A 215 1.41 10.06 21.22
CA ALA A 215 0.67 11.29 20.94
C ALA A 215 1.43 12.56 21.34
N THR A 216 2.30 12.49 22.35
CA THR A 216 3.16 13.60 22.77
C THR A 216 4.33 13.92 21.83
N GLN A 217 4.62 13.02 20.87
CA GLN A 217 5.66 13.17 19.86
C GLN A 217 5.11 13.68 18.52
N LEU A 218 3.78 13.75 18.36
CA LEU A 218 3.15 14.31 17.17
C LEU A 218 3.38 15.81 17.09
N ASP A 219 3.61 16.30 15.88
CA ASP A 219 3.63 17.74 15.63
C ASP A 219 2.22 18.33 15.85
N ARG A 220 2.13 19.62 16.09
CA ARG A 220 0.87 20.36 16.22
C ARG A 220 0.26 20.74 14.87
N THR A 221 0.95 20.47 13.79
CA THR A 221 0.53 20.74 12.41
C THR A 221 -0.06 19.48 11.78
N PHE A 222 -0.96 19.68 10.82
CA PHE A 222 -1.64 18.59 10.14
C PHE A 222 -1.08 18.37 8.74
N THR A 223 -0.95 17.08 8.39
CA THR A 223 -0.83 16.64 7.00
C THR A 223 -2.11 16.95 6.26
N ARG A 224 -2.00 17.47 5.04
CA ARG A 224 -3.10 17.80 4.14
C ARG A 224 -2.88 17.07 2.83
N SER A 225 -3.75 16.13 2.52
CA SER A 225 -3.62 15.29 1.33
C SER A 225 -4.93 15.22 0.57
N GLY A 226 -4.85 15.10 -0.74
CA GLY A 226 -6.03 14.92 -1.57
C GLY A 226 -5.71 14.30 -2.91
N SER A 227 -6.67 13.54 -3.42
CA SER A 227 -6.64 12.94 -4.74
C SER A 227 -7.95 13.15 -5.45
N VAL A 228 -7.88 13.33 -6.75
CA VAL A 228 -9.03 13.26 -7.67
C VAL A 228 -8.69 12.30 -8.80
N TRP A 229 -9.68 11.55 -9.28
CA TRP A 229 -9.49 10.72 -10.46
C TRP A 229 -10.78 10.63 -11.26
N TRP A 230 -10.60 10.52 -12.57
CA TRP A 230 -11.67 10.50 -13.53
C TRP A 230 -11.55 9.34 -14.51
N MET A 231 -12.63 8.62 -14.67
CA MET A 231 -12.79 7.47 -15.56
C MET A 231 -13.83 7.80 -16.64
N PRO A 232 -13.46 8.61 -17.66
CA PRO A 232 -14.44 9.22 -18.58
C PRO A 232 -15.16 8.23 -19.49
N THR A 233 -14.54 7.13 -19.88
CA THR A 233 -15.06 6.24 -20.91
C THR A 233 -16.05 5.22 -20.36
N THR A 234 -15.63 4.37 -19.42
CA THR A 234 -16.42 3.28 -18.86
C THR A 234 -17.05 3.61 -17.50
N LYS A 235 -16.64 4.70 -16.87
CA LYS A 235 -16.99 5.13 -15.50
C LYS A 235 -16.44 4.22 -14.40
N GLU A 236 -15.63 3.24 -14.76
CA GLU A 236 -14.95 2.30 -13.88
C GLU A 236 -13.56 1.92 -14.47
N PHE A 237 -12.72 1.28 -13.69
CA PHE A 237 -11.37 0.84 -14.08
C PHE A 237 -11.01 -0.50 -13.42
N GLY A 238 -12.02 -1.38 -13.23
CA GLY A 238 -11.95 -2.61 -12.45
C GLY A 238 -12.01 -2.37 -10.94
N PRO A 239 -12.08 -3.44 -10.12
CA PRO A 239 -12.22 -3.36 -8.68
C PRO A 239 -11.15 -2.46 -8.07
N LYS A 240 -11.57 -1.40 -7.35
CA LYS A 240 -10.70 -0.39 -6.75
C LYS A 240 -9.69 0.24 -7.74
N GLY A 241 -10.04 0.26 -9.02
CA GLY A 241 -9.12 0.70 -10.07
C GLY A 241 -7.84 -0.13 -10.16
N GLY A 242 -7.87 -1.42 -9.81
CA GLY A 242 -6.72 -2.31 -9.79
C GLY A 242 -5.95 -2.37 -11.11
N TYR A 243 -4.68 -2.78 -11.03
CA TYR A 243 -3.81 -2.91 -12.20
C TYR A 243 -4.14 -4.20 -12.98
N GLY A 244 -3.71 -4.25 -14.24
CA GLY A 244 -4.07 -5.34 -15.16
C GLY A 244 -5.53 -5.25 -15.65
N ASP A 245 -5.80 -5.77 -16.83
CA ASP A 245 -7.16 -5.83 -17.40
C ASP A 245 -7.78 -7.20 -17.18
N TRP A 246 -7.98 -7.57 -15.92
CA TRP A 246 -8.63 -8.81 -15.50
C TRP A 246 -10.05 -8.95 -16.03
N GLU A 247 -10.80 -7.83 -16.04
CA GLU A 247 -12.17 -7.74 -16.49
C GLU A 247 -12.32 -7.93 -17.99
N HIS A 248 -11.21 -7.79 -18.73
CA HIS A 248 -11.15 -7.96 -20.19
C HIS A 248 -12.09 -6.99 -20.91
N HIS A 249 -11.93 -5.70 -20.62
CA HIS A 249 -12.81 -4.63 -21.10
C HIS A 249 -13.01 -4.65 -22.62
N ASP A 250 -14.24 -4.81 -23.08
CA ASP A 250 -14.59 -4.75 -24.50
C ASP A 250 -14.54 -3.33 -25.09
N LYS A 251 -14.63 -2.32 -24.20
CA LYS A 251 -14.49 -0.90 -24.55
C LYS A 251 -13.25 -0.34 -23.88
N LEU A 252 -12.60 0.62 -24.53
CA LEU A 252 -11.46 1.30 -23.95
C LEU A 252 -11.84 1.96 -22.61
N ALA A 253 -11.36 1.43 -21.51
CA ALA A 253 -11.46 2.03 -20.20
C ALA A 253 -10.25 2.95 -19.99
N THR A 254 -10.49 4.18 -19.58
CA THR A 254 -9.43 5.17 -19.32
C THR A 254 -9.59 5.76 -17.92
N ARG A 255 -8.46 6.07 -17.32
CA ARG A 255 -8.36 6.73 -16.03
C ARG A 255 -7.33 7.84 -16.10
N PHE A 256 -7.63 8.98 -15.46
CA PHE A 256 -6.71 10.09 -15.24
C PHE A 256 -6.83 10.51 -13.78
N GLY A 257 -5.72 10.74 -13.11
CA GLY A 257 -5.69 11.13 -11.71
C GLY A 257 -4.68 12.20 -11.41
N ALA A 258 -4.90 12.93 -10.32
CA ALA A 258 -3.95 13.87 -9.74
C ALA A 258 -4.06 13.81 -8.22
N SER A 259 -2.93 13.88 -7.55
CA SER A 259 -2.86 13.83 -6.09
C SER A 259 -1.83 14.83 -5.58
N TYR A 260 -2.11 15.39 -4.41
CA TYR A 260 -1.20 16.27 -3.71
C TYR A 260 -1.19 15.95 -2.22
N SER A 261 -0.01 15.96 -1.62
CA SER A 261 0.15 15.87 -0.17
C SER A 261 1.17 16.89 0.32
N PHE A 262 0.85 17.52 1.43
CA PHE A 262 1.74 18.38 2.20
C PHE A 262 1.77 17.88 3.63
N SER A 263 2.96 17.69 4.18
CA SER A 263 3.14 17.27 5.57
C SER A 263 4.37 17.93 6.19
N PRO A 264 4.20 18.69 7.27
CA PRO A 264 5.30 19.04 8.14
C PRO A 264 5.77 17.78 8.87
N GLU A 265 7.02 17.43 8.69
CA GLU A 265 7.61 16.21 9.25
C GLU A 265 8.66 16.54 10.29
N GLN A 266 8.76 15.69 11.28
CA GLN A 266 9.76 15.83 12.32
C GLN A 266 10.47 14.50 12.58
N ARG A 267 11.66 14.56 13.15
CA ARG A 267 12.51 13.41 13.39
C ARG A 267 11.81 12.24 14.08
N TYR A 268 10.95 12.51 15.07
CA TYR A 268 10.29 11.46 15.83
C TYR A 268 9.21 10.71 15.05
N THR A 269 8.62 11.31 14.02
CA THR A 269 7.61 10.67 13.18
C THR A 269 8.24 9.82 12.07
N ASN A 270 9.52 10.03 11.77
CA ASN A 270 10.23 9.38 10.67
C ASN A 270 11.46 8.57 11.12
N ALA A 271 11.64 8.38 12.44
CA ALA A 271 12.72 7.53 12.95
C ALA A 271 12.53 6.09 12.45
N ASP A 272 13.63 5.46 12.03
CA ASP A 272 13.63 4.04 11.65
C ASP A 272 13.57 3.17 12.93
N ASN A 273 12.36 2.92 13.39
CA ASN A 273 12.08 2.15 14.60
C ASN A 273 11.47 0.77 14.30
N GLY A 274 11.47 0.36 13.03
CA GLY A 274 10.86 -0.89 12.58
C GLY A 274 9.33 -0.87 12.60
N ALA A 275 8.71 0.31 12.64
CA ALA A 275 7.25 0.45 12.61
C ALA A 275 6.64 -0.16 11.36
N SER A 276 5.58 -0.93 11.56
CA SER A 276 4.89 -1.66 10.50
C SER A 276 4.21 -0.73 9.52
N GLY A 277 4.49 -0.90 8.22
CA GLY A 277 3.80 -0.20 7.15
C GLY A 277 4.20 1.25 6.95
N ASN A 278 5.11 1.76 7.76
CA ASN A 278 5.71 3.06 7.55
C ASN A 278 7.02 2.93 6.81
N THR A 279 7.16 3.72 5.76
CA THR A 279 8.46 3.94 5.12
C THR A 279 9.05 5.20 5.72
N THR A 280 10.29 5.13 6.17
CA THR A 280 11.02 6.31 6.64
C THR A 280 11.25 7.27 5.47
N LEU A 281 11.23 8.58 5.72
CA LEU A 281 11.50 9.58 4.70
C LEU A 281 12.99 9.56 4.31
N ARG A 282 13.26 9.12 3.07
CA ARG A 282 14.63 8.92 2.57
C ARG A 282 14.99 9.92 1.49
N LEU A 283 16.30 10.23 1.45
CA LEU A 283 16.95 10.94 0.36
C LEU A 283 17.15 10.03 -0.85
N ALA A 284 17.50 10.58 -2.00
CA ALA A 284 17.64 9.80 -3.23
C ALA A 284 18.84 8.82 -3.22
N ASP A 285 19.69 8.88 -2.23
CA ASP A 285 20.77 7.91 -1.95
C ASP A 285 20.41 6.88 -0.85
N SER A 286 19.15 6.74 -0.50
CA SER A 286 18.61 5.85 0.53
C SER A 286 18.85 6.23 1.99
N VAL A 287 19.58 7.28 2.28
CA VAL A 287 19.83 7.75 3.66
C VAL A 287 18.54 8.34 4.23
N ASN A 288 18.21 8.03 5.49
CA ASN A 288 17.08 8.68 6.17
C ASN A 288 17.42 10.15 6.42
N VAL A 289 16.57 11.06 6.00
CA VAL A 289 16.82 12.52 6.10
C VAL A 289 17.03 13.01 7.54
N PHE A 290 16.50 12.29 8.54
CA PHE A 290 16.63 12.63 9.96
C PHE A 290 17.82 11.96 10.66
N ASP A 291 18.61 11.16 9.94
CA ASP A 291 19.86 10.62 10.49
C ASP A 291 20.89 11.73 10.69
N THR A 292 21.66 11.65 11.77
CA THR A 292 22.79 12.56 11.97
C THR A 292 23.80 12.34 10.86
N GLY A 293 24.16 13.40 10.16
CA GLY A 293 25.07 13.33 9.02
C GLY A 293 24.38 13.08 7.68
N ALA A 294 23.05 13.09 7.61
CA ALA A 294 22.32 12.84 6.37
C ALA A 294 22.53 13.91 5.30
N LEU A 295 22.58 15.19 5.65
CA LEU A 295 22.75 16.31 4.70
C LEU A 295 24.05 17.09 4.92
N ALA A 296 24.67 16.98 6.10
CA ALA A 296 25.95 17.56 6.40
C ALA A 296 26.59 16.81 7.56
N ALA A 297 27.92 16.69 7.57
CA ALA A 297 28.65 15.96 8.58
C ALA A 297 28.27 16.43 10.00
N ARG A 298 27.90 15.51 10.87
CA ARG A 298 27.53 15.76 12.29
C ARG A 298 26.33 16.69 12.49
N THR A 299 25.54 16.94 11.46
CA THR A 299 24.34 17.78 11.52
C THR A 299 23.09 16.90 11.47
N THR A 300 22.12 17.21 12.31
CA THR A 300 20.85 16.49 12.39
C THR A 300 19.71 17.41 11.97
N VAL A 301 18.87 16.94 11.08
CA VAL A 301 17.60 17.60 10.73
C VAL A 301 16.55 17.21 11.77
N ASP A 302 15.92 18.18 12.41
CA ASP A 302 14.84 17.96 13.37
C ASP A 302 13.47 18.07 12.73
N LYS A 303 13.32 18.98 11.74
CA LYS A 303 12.05 19.22 11.03
C LYS A 303 12.28 19.59 9.58
N LEU A 304 11.27 19.30 8.76
CA LEU A 304 11.18 19.74 7.37
C LEU A 304 9.71 19.73 6.89
N ASP A 305 9.45 20.38 5.78
CA ASP A 305 8.20 20.25 5.04
C ASP A 305 8.37 19.26 3.88
N PHE A 306 7.51 18.24 3.85
CA PHE A 306 7.37 17.30 2.75
C PHE A 306 6.19 17.71 1.86
N ARG A 307 6.42 17.78 0.56
CA ARG A 307 5.38 18.00 -0.45
C ARG A 307 5.54 17.05 -1.60
N ILE A 308 4.41 16.55 -2.11
CA ILE A 308 4.38 15.75 -3.33
C ILE A 308 3.19 16.15 -4.20
N LEU A 309 3.43 16.21 -5.50
CA LEU A 309 2.42 16.25 -6.55
C LEU A 309 2.61 15.03 -7.43
N SER A 310 1.55 14.25 -7.64
CA SER A 310 1.54 13.17 -8.61
C SER A 310 0.41 13.33 -9.63
N ILE A 311 0.67 12.85 -10.86
CA ILE A 311 -0.32 12.83 -11.96
C ILE A 311 -0.25 11.44 -12.57
N ASP A 312 -1.39 10.76 -12.67
CA ASP A 312 -1.48 9.41 -13.22
C ASP A 312 -2.42 9.34 -14.46
N ALA A 313 -2.10 8.41 -15.35
CA ALA A 313 -2.95 8.06 -16.47
C ALA A 313 -2.88 6.55 -16.74
N GLY A 314 -4.02 5.95 -17.10
CA GLY A 314 -4.09 4.52 -17.38
C GLY A 314 -5.14 4.20 -18.44
N MET A 315 -4.95 3.03 -19.08
CA MET A 315 -5.91 2.46 -20.02
C MET A 315 -6.00 0.95 -19.90
N LYS A 316 -7.20 0.42 -20.20
CA LYS A 316 -7.49 -1.03 -20.29
C LYS A 316 -8.31 -1.31 -21.52
N TYR A 317 -7.98 -2.37 -22.23
CA TYR A 317 -8.71 -2.79 -23.42
C TYR A 317 -8.36 -4.22 -23.82
N LYS A 318 -9.32 -5.11 -23.88
CA LYS A 318 -9.19 -6.50 -24.34
C LYS A 318 -8.00 -7.27 -23.74
N GLY A 319 -7.82 -7.16 -22.45
CA GLY A 319 -6.74 -7.82 -21.72
C GLY A 319 -5.43 -7.04 -21.73
N ILE A 320 -5.33 -5.90 -22.40
CA ILE A 320 -4.17 -5.01 -22.38
C ILE A 320 -4.37 -3.96 -21.29
N PHE A 321 -3.33 -3.69 -20.55
CA PHE A 321 -3.27 -2.65 -19.52
C PHE A 321 -2.01 -1.81 -19.70
N LEU A 322 -2.15 -0.50 -19.52
CA LEU A 322 -1.05 0.46 -19.44
C LEU A 322 -1.35 1.49 -18.36
N GLN A 323 -0.37 1.78 -17.53
CA GLN A 323 -0.46 2.77 -16.46
C GLN A 323 0.86 3.52 -16.33
N THR A 324 0.78 4.82 -16.10
CA THR A 324 1.92 5.68 -15.75
C THR A 324 1.55 6.63 -14.64
N GLU A 325 2.53 7.04 -13.86
CA GLU A 325 2.41 8.12 -12.89
C GLU A 325 3.71 8.91 -12.86
N ILE A 326 3.62 10.22 -12.75
CA ILE A 326 4.72 11.17 -12.70
C ILE A 326 4.69 11.85 -11.34
N TYR A 327 5.86 12.02 -10.74
CA TYR A 327 6.04 12.55 -9.38
C TYR A 327 6.92 13.79 -9.37
N ASN A 328 6.57 14.74 -8.50
CA ASN A 328 7.43 15.82 -8.06
C ASN A 328 7.38 15.89 -6.53
N ARG A 329 8.53 15.76 -5.88
CA ARG A 329 8.68 15.82 -4.42
C ARG A 329 9.58 16.98 -4.04
N TRP A 330 9.16 17.75 -3.04
CA TRP A 330 9.98 18.81 -2.45
C TRP A 330 10.15 18.53 -0.96
N LEU A 331 11.38 18.67 -0.48
CA LEU A 331 11.74 18.72 0.92
C LEU A 331 12.35 20.11 1.16
N ASP A 332 11.76 20.89 2.04
CA ASP A 332 12.24 22.25 2.33
C ASP A 332 11.92 22.68 3.77
N ASN A 333 12.14 23.96 4.08
CA ASN A 333 11.95 24.51 5.43
C ASN A 333 12.68 23.70 6.51
N PHE A 334 13.90 23.24 6.21
CA PHE A 334 14.71 22.46 7.12
C PHE A 334 14.99 23.23 8.41
N VAL A 335 14.77 22.59 9.56
CA VAL A 335 15.25 23.00 10.87
C VAL A 335 16.28 21.96 11.31
N ALA A 336 17.50 22.38 11.57
CA ALA A 336 18.61 21.51 11.95
C ALA A 336 19.44 22.15 13.07
N ASP A 337 20.25 21.32 13.75
CA ASP A 337 21.12 21.75 14.85
C ASP A 337 22.36 22.54 14.37
N ALA A 338 22.68 22.52 13.06
CA ALA A 338 23.72 23.29 12.41
C ALA A 338 23.31 23.72 11.00
N PRO A 339 24.04 24.71 10.37
CA PRO A 339 23.75 25.11 8.99
C PRO A 339 23.85 23.96 7.99
N LEU A 340 22.89 23.88 7.07
CA LEU A 340 22.87 22.91 5.98
C LEU A 340 23.38 23.52 4.68
N PRO A 341 24.02 22.72 3.80
CA PRO A 341 24.49 23.18 2.49
C PRO A 341 23.35 23.41 1.49
N VAL A 342 22.15 22.88 1.78
CA VAL A 342 20.95 22.98 0.93
C VAL A 342 19.80 23.59 1.70
N THR A 343 18.93 24.34 1.01
CA THR A 343 17.71 24.94 1.56
C THR A 343 16.45 24.19 1.12
N SER A 344 16.55 23.44 0.03
CA SER A 344 15.49 22.60 -0.52
C SER A 344 16.08 21.44 -1.33
N ILE A 345 15.31 20.38 -1.49
CA ILE A 345 15.61 19.24 -2.35
C ILE A 345 14.37 19.00 -3.23
N HIS A 346 14.58 18.88 -4.55
CA HIS A 346 13.52 18.65 -5.52
C HIS A 346 13.77 17.39 -6.34
N ASP A 347 13.16 16.29 -5.93
CA ASP A 347 13.22 15.03 -6.65
C ASP A 347 12.05 14.90 -7.62
N ARG A 348 12.29 14.23 -8.74
CA ARG A 348 11.30 13.91 -9.75
C ARG A 348 11.34 12.43 -10.08
N GLY A 349 10.27 11.90 -10.62
CA GLY A 349 10.28 10.51 -11.05
C GLY A 349 9.03 10.14 -11.82
N PHE A 350 9.04 8.93 -12.33
CA PHE A 350 7.89 8.34 -13.00
C PHE A 350 7.98 6.82 -12.96
N TYR A 351 6.86 6.17 -13.21
CA TYR A 351 6.85 4.77 -13.64
C TYR A 351 5.96 4.56 -14.87
N VAL A 352 6.24 3.47 -15.56
CA VAL A 352 5.35 2.88 -16.56
C VAL A 352 5.19 1.41 -16.25
N GLN A 353 3.95 0.93 -16.25
CA GLN A 353 3.61 -0.48 -16.09
C GLN A 353 2.66 -0.89 -17.22
N ALA A 354 2.94 -2.02 -17.83
CA ALA A 354 2.12 -2.59 -18.88
C ALA A 354 1.86 -4.06 -18.62
N ALA A 355 0.68 -4.56 -18.98
CA ALA A 355 0.34 -5.97 -18.86
C ALA A 355 -0.54 -6.43 -20.02
N PHE A 356 -0.53 -7.72 -20.23
CA PHE A 356 -1.36 -8.38 -21.23
C PHE A 356 -1.78 -9.76 -20.75
N PHE A 357 -3.04 -10.13 -20.98
CA PHE A 357 -3.59 -11.45 -20.70
C PHE A 357 -3.61 -12.31 -21.99
N PRO A 358 -2.58 -13.14 -22.26
CA PRO A 358 -2.63 -14.11 -23.38
C PRO A 358 -3.72 -15.16 -23.17
N VAL A 359 -4.04 -15.47 -21.90
CA VAL A 359 -5.17 -16.32 -21.53
C VAL A 359 -6.00 -15.56 -20.50
N ALA A 360 -7.20 -15.14 -20.91
CA ALA A 360 -8.09 -14.34 -20.08
C ALA A 360 -8.32 -14.99 -18.72
N LYS A 361 -8.20 -14.21 -17.64
CA LYS A 361 -8.38 -14.61 -16.24
C LYS A 361 -7.47 -15.75 -15.76
N LYS A 362 -6.46 -16.13 -16.54
CA LYS A 362 -5.55 -17.23 -16.19
C LYS A 362 -4.08 -16.84 -16.17
N LEU A 363 -3.63 -16.19 -17.23
CA LEU A 363 -2.22 -15.86 -17.40
C LEU A 363 -2.06 -14.40 -17.80
N GLU A 364 -1.33 -13.66 -17.01
CA GLU A 364 -0.97 -12.26 -17.24
C GLU A 364 0.55 -12.13 -17.33
N LEU A 365 1.03 -11.55 -18.41
CA LEU A 365 2.42 -11.14 -18.58
C LEU A 365 2.51 -9.64 -18.35
N TYR A 366 3.56 -9.16 -17.66
CA TYR A 366 3.73 -7.76 -17.42
C TYR A 366 5.17 -7.29 -17.47
N GLY A 367 5.35 -6.01 -17.76
CA GLY A 367 6.60 -5.29 -17.67
C GLY A 367 6.43 -4.03 -16.83
N ILE A 368 7.49 -3.66 -16.11
CA ILE A 368 7.54 -2.47 -15.27
C ILE A 368 8.85 -1.73 -15.50
N THR A 369 8.78 -0.42 -15.41
CA THR A 369 9.96 0.44 -15.32
C THR A 369 9.64 1.64 -14.45
N SER A 370 10.60 2.08 -13.66
CA SER A 370 10.51 3.33 -12.92
C SER A 370 11.85 4.05 -12.90
N GLN A 371 11.79 5.36 -12.75
CA GLN A 371 12.96 6.20 -12.63
C GLN A 371 12.74 7.25 -11.54
N ILE A 372 13.78 7.48 -10.75
CA ILE A 372 13.87 8.51 -9.74
C ILE A 372 15.05 9.40 -10.13
N MET A 373 14.78 10.67 -10.32
CA MET A 373 15.79 11.69 -10.64
C MET A 373 16.00 12.51 -9.36
N GLY A 374 17.06 12.18 -8.62
CA GLY A 374 17.47 12.95 -7.45
C GLY A 374 17.87 14.37 -7.82
N ASP A 375 17.79 15.27 -6.87
CA ASP A 375 18.20 16.66 -7.03
C ASP A 375 19.73 16.77 -7.20
N LYS A 376 20.18 17.04 -8.43
CA LYS A 376 21.60 17.13 -8.77
C LYS A 376 22.29 18.33 -8.10
N ASP A 377 21.54 19.42 -7.88
CA ASP A 377 22.09 20.61 -7.23
C ASP A 377 22.36 20.34 -5.74
N ALA A 378 21.65 19.38 -5.15
CA ALA A 378 21.85 18.86 -3.82
C ALA A 378 22.84 17.65 -3.76
N GLY A 379 23.38 17.23 -4.91
CA GLY A 379 24.38 16.15 -4.98
C GLY A 379 23.80 14.75 -5.17
N PHE A 380 22.50 14.60 -5.45
CA PHE A 380 21.87 13.29 -5.59
C PHE A 380 21.84 12.78 -7.05
N ASP A 381 22.18 11.51 -7.21
CA ASP A 381 22.11 10.82 -8.49
C ASP A 381 20.70 10.31 -8.82
N SER A 382 20.55 9.81 -10.04
CA SER A 382 19.32 9.18 -10.50
C SER A 382 19.38 7.68 -10.27
N SER A 383 18.20 7.08 -10.00
CA SER A 383 18.01 5.65 -9.83
C SER A 383 17.01 5.11 -10.84
N SER A 384 17.17 3.86 -11.25
CA SER A 384 16.27 3.24 -12.20
C SER A 384 15.92 1.80 -11.83
N GLU A 385 14.74 1.37 -12.29
CA GLU A 385 14.24 0.02 -12.17
C GLU A 385 13.62 -0.41 -13.49
N TYR A 386 13.82 -1.66 -13.86
CA TYR A 386 13.08 -2.33 -14.91
C TYR A 386 12.96 -3.82 -14.65
N GLY A 387 11.83 -4.36 -15.03
CA GLY A 387 11.57 -5.77 -14.79
C GLY A 387 10.38 -6.31 -15.53
N THR A 388 10.21 -7.60 -15.40
CA THR A 388 9.11 -8.35 -15.99
C THR A 388 8.62 -9.41 -15.04
N GLY A 389 7.37 -9.83 -15.24
CA GLY A 389 6.81 -10.91 -14.45
C GLY A 389 5.61 -11.58 -15.08
N ILE A 390 5.19 -12.64 -14.41
CA ILE A 390 4.08 -13.48 -14.81
C ILE A 390 3.15 -13.65 -13.61
N ASN A 391 1.87 -13.42 -13.81
CA ASN A 391 0.83 -13.80 -12.87
C ASN A 391 0.05 -14.98 -13.42
N PHE A 392 -0.08 -16.02 -12.62
CA PHE A 392 -0.93 -17.16 -12.88
C PHE A 392 -2.04 -17.24 -11.84
N TYR A 393 -3.27 -17.41 -12.31
CA TYR A 393 -4.49 -17.46 -11.49
C TYR A 393 -5.11 -18.86 -11.58
N PRO A 394 -4.75 -19.80 -10.67
CA PRO A 394 -5.09 -21.22 -10.81
C PRO A 394 -6.60 -21.51 -10.72
N ALA A 395 -7.36 -20.67 -10.02
CA ALA A 395 -8.78 -20.88 -9.75
C ALA A 395 -9.71 -19.96 -10.60
N ASP A 396 -9.20 -19.38 -11.69
CA ASP A 396 -9.94 -18.41 -12.52
C ASP A 396 -10.56 -17.27 -11.69
N THR A 397 -9.92 -16.94 -10.58
CA THR A 397 -10.28 -15.84 -9.70
C THR A 397 -9.04 -15.01 -9.38
N ARG A 398 -9.22 -13.70 -9.28
CA ARG A 398 -8.16 -12.77 -8.89
C ARG A 398 -7.68 -12.96 -7.45
N ASN A 399 -8.44 -13.71 -6.67
CA ASN A 399 -8.20 -13.92 -5.25
C ASN A 399 -7.05 -14.91 -4.96
N HIS A 400 -6.66 -15.75 -5.92
CA HIS A 400 -5.54 -16.68 -5.80
C HIS A 400 -4.55 -16.39 -6.91
N ARG A 401 -3.34 -15.97 -6.56
CA ARG A 401 -2.33 -15.55 -7.53
C ARG A 401 -0.97 -16.15 -7.20
N LEU A 402 -0.37 -16.78 -8.19
CA LEU A 402 1.05 -17.08 -8.24
C LEU A 402 1.74 -16.01 -9.09
N ASN A 403 2.78 -15.38 -8.55
CA ASN A 403 3.57 -14.35 -9.24
C ASN A 403 5.03 -14.80 -9.31
N LEU A 404 5.62 -14.69 -10.50
CA LEU A 404 7.06 -14.77 -10.71
C LEU A 404 7.52 -13.43 -11.25
N GLN A 405 8.57 -12.86 -10.67
CA GLN A 405 9.07 -11.55 -11.07
C GLN A 405 10.59 -11.50 -11.06
N TYR A 406 11.14 -10.83 -12.05
CA TYR A 406 12.55 -10.49 -12.15
C TYR A 406 12.68 -8.98 -12.31
N LEU A 407 13.53 -8.37 -11.48
CA LEU A 407 13.84 -6.94 -11.50
C LEU A 407 15.34 -6.72 -11.62
N HIS A 408 15.71 -5.67 -12.32
CA HIS A 408 17.02 -5.03 -12.24
C HIS A 408 16.85 -3.64 -11.65
N VAL A 409 17.71 -3.29 -10.70
CA VAL A 409 17.72 -2.00 -10.02
C VAL A 409 19.11 -1.39 -10.13
N ASP A 410 19.20 -0.11 -10.43
CA ASP A 410 20.43 0.68 -10.40
C ASP A 410 20.30 1.80 -9.37
N GLY A 411 20.90 1.58 -8.19
CA GLY A 411 20.96 2.53 -7.10
C GLY A 411 19.62 2.77 -6.40
N SER A 412 19.07 1.77 -5.70
CA SER A 412 17.78 1.93 -5.00
C SER A 412 17.83 2.99 -3.90
N PRO A 413 17.00 4.06 -3.94
CA PRO A 413 16.86 4.98 -2.82
C PRO A 413 15.89 4.46 -1.75
N VAL A 414 15.26 3.31 -1.99
CA VAL A 414 14.28 2.69 -1.09
C VAL A 414 14.95 1.63 -0.26
N SER A 415 14.76 1.71 1.05
CA SER A 415 15.13 0.67 1.99
C SER A 415 13.96 0.47 2.95
N SER A 416 13.38 -0.72 2.96
CA SER A 416 12.21 -1.00 3.77
C SER A 416 12.29 -2.42 4.31
N THR A 417 12.02 -2.60 5.59
CA THR A 417 11.91 -3.92 6.25
C THR A 417 10.83 -4.80 5.62
N PHE A 418 9.81 -4.20 5.02
CA PHE A 418 8.73 -4.90 4.32
C PHE A 418 8.95 -4.97 2.83
N GLY A 419 9.80 -4.06 2.32
CA GLY A 419 9.93 -3.77 0.92
C GLY A 419 10.60 -4.87 0.14
N TYR A 420 10.53 -4.62 -1.11
CA TYR A 420 11.12 -5.41 -2.15
C TYR A 420 12.53 -4.88 -2.49
N TYR A 421 12.87 -3.72 -1.95
CA TYR A 421 14.08 -2.97 -2.27
C TYR A 421 15.01 -2.87 -1.06
N VAL A 422 16.29 -2.82 -1.34
CA VAL A 422 17.37 -2.55 -0.37
C VAL A 422 18.06 -1.26 -0.75
N GLY A 423 18.32 -0.41 0.22
CA GLY A 423 18.96 0.89 0.01
C GLY A 423 20.33 0.76 -0.65
N GLY A 424 20.61 1.60 -1.63
CA GLY A 424 21.85 1.63 -2.39
C GLY A 424 22.05 0.46 -3.36
N MET A 425 21.17 -0.53 -3.37
CA MET A 425 21.35 -1.74 -4.16
C MET A 425 21.44 -1.43 -5.64
N LYS A 426 22.49 -1.97 -6.28
CA LYS A 426 22.63 -2.18 -7.71
C LYS A 426 22.64 -3.68 -7.96
N GLY A 427 21.83 -4.17 -8.88
CA GLY A 427 21.79 -5.62 -9.15
C GLY A 427 20.40 -6.14 -9.47
N ASN A 428 20.25 -7.44 -9.32
CA ASN A 428 19.07 -8.16 -9.75
C ASN A 428 18.29 -8.72 -8.56
N THR A 429 16.98 -8.80 -8.72
CA THR A 429 16.10 -9.46 -7.75
C THR A 429 15.20 -10.45 -8.47
N PHE A 430 15.19 -11.69 -8.00
CA PHE A 430 14.20 -12.68 -8.39
C PHE A 430 13.25 -12.97 -7.25
N SER A 431 11.95 -13.06 -7.56
CA SER A 431 10.96 -13.44 -6.55
C SER A 431 9.90 -14.37 -7.11
N ALA A 432 9.39 -15.21 -6.22
CA ALA A 432 8.22 -16.03 -6.43
C ALA A 432 7.26 -15.85 -5.26
N ALA A 433 6.01 -15.51 -5.55
CA ALA A 433 5.04 -15.21 -4.51
C ALA A 433 3.71 -15.92 -4.75
N PHE A 434 3.10 -16.36 -3.66
CA PHE A 434 1.73 -16.84 -3.65
C PHE A 434 0.88 -15.93 -2.75
N SER A 435 -0.23 -15.41 -3.28
CA SER A 435 -1.16 -14.59 -2.52
C SER A 435 -2.57 -15.14 -2.59
N VAL A 436 -3.27 -15.04 -1.47
CA VAL A 436 -4.68 -15.39 -1.32
C VAL A 436 -5.43 -14.21 -0.70
N PHE A 437 -6.61 -13.93 -1.23
CA PHE A 437 -7.51 -12.90 -0.73
C PHE A 437 -8.95 -13.40 -0.74
N PHE A 438 -9.74 -13.12 0.30
CA PHE A 438 -11.17 -13.44 0.36
C PHE A 438 -11.97 -12.40 1.14
#